data_821a46c9f833805a025c5e2aee93f796
#
_entry.id   821a46c9f833805a025c5e2aee93f796
#
_cell.length_a   1.000
_cell.length_b   1.000
_cell.length_c   1.000
_cell.angle_alpha   90.00
_cell.angle_beta   90.00
_cell.angle_gamma   90.00
#
_symmetry.space_group_name_H-M   'P 1'
#
loop_
_entity.id
_entity.type
_entity.pdbx_description
1 polymer ?
#
loop_
_entity_poly.entity_id
_entity_poly.type
_entity_poly.pdbx_seq_one_letter_code
_entity_poly.pdbx_strand_id
1 'polypeptide(L)'
;MKIQNFEHKNQFVITDRGNIFFQSYKSLIAKIDRDHKVTLYHDWDRSKTTMRHLYMFLRKYSSIDTKYLYKQGIEKLIKNKVIKYINK
;
A
#
# COMPACT_ATOMS: atom_id res chain seq x y z
N MET A 1 18.03 5.96 1.92
CA MET A 1 16.99 5.07 1.36
C MET A 1 17.31 3.61 1.70
N LYS A 2 16.31 2.87 2.11
CA LYS A 2 16.46 1.45 2.45
C LYS A 2 15.46 0.64 1.62
N ILE A 3 15.93 -0.45 1.01
CA ILE A 3 15.09 -1.33 0.18
C ILE A 3 15.25 -2.75 0.71
N GLN A 4 14.11 -3.41 0.97
CA GLN A 4 14.13 -4.80 1.40
C GLN A 4 12.95 -5.56 0.80
N ASN A 5 13.10 -6.88 0.66
CA ASN A 5 12.00 -7.71 0.19
C ASN A 5 10.89 -7.76 1.25
N PHE A 6 9.65 -7.87 0.77
CA PHE A 6 8.48 -8.00 1.64
C PHE A 6 7.66 -9.22 1.23
N GLU A 7 7.71 -10.27 2.03
CA GLU A 7 6.95 -11.52 1.88
C GLU A 7 7.30 -12.35 0.64
N HIS A 8 7.78 -11.73 -0.44
CA HIS A 8 8.09 -12.42 -1.69
C HIS A 8 9.22 -11.69 -2.40
N LYS A 9 10.00 -12.41 -3.21
CA LYS A 9 11.19 -11.84 -3.87
C LYS A 9 10.89 -10.67 -4.82
N ASN A 10 9.67 -10.60 -5.35
CA ASN A 10 9.27 -9.53 -6.26
C ASN A 10 8.47 -8.43 -5.58
N GLN A 11 8.39 -8.46 -4.25
CA GLN A 11 7.70 -7.47 -3.45
C GLN A 11 8.74 -6.72 -2.61
N PHE A 12 8.69 -5.41 -2.61
CA PHE A 12 9.69 -4.58 -1.95
C PHE A 12 9.06 -3.55 -1.05
N VAL A 13 9.65 -3.34 0.13
CA VAL A 13 9.36 -2.19 0.97
C VAL A 13 10.55 -1.26 0.87
N ILE A 14 10.29 -0.01 0.52
CA ILE A 14 11.32 1.02 0.36
C ILE A 14 11.05 2.11 1.39
N THR A 15 12.04 2.39 2.22
CA THR A 15 11.94 3.44 3.23
C THR A 15 12.88 4.57 2.83
N ASP A 16 12.34 5.78 2.73
CA ASP A 16 13.12 6.95 2.34
C ASP A 16 12.56 8.20 3.01
N ARG A 17 13.38 8.85 3.84
CA ARG A 17 13.06 10.13 4.47
C ARG A 17 11.73 10.13 5.23
N GLY A 18 11.42 9.03 5.90
CA GLY A 18 10.18 8.90 6.66
C GLY A 18 8.98 8.43 5.86
N ASN A 19 9.13 8.25 4.55
CA ASN A 19 8.09 7.67 3.72
C ASN A 19 8.35 6.19 3.54
N ILE A 20 7.28 5.39 3.49
CA ILE A 20 7.37 3.95 3.30
C ILE A 20 6.57 3.60 2.05
N PHE A 21 7.24 2.94 1.09
CA PHE A 21 6.62 2.57 -0.19
C PHE A 21 6.51 1.07 -0.31
N PHE A 22 5.44 0.60 -0.93
CA PHE A 22 5.28 -0.80 -1.31
C PHE A 22 5.30 -0.90 -2.82
N GLN A 23 6.25 -1.68 -3.34
CA GLN A 23 6.40 -1.92 -4.77
C GLN A 23 6.20 -3.40 -5.06
N SER A 24 5.40 -3.71 -6.06
CA SER A 24 5.18 -5.07 -6.54
C SER A 24 5.72 -5.17 -7.96
N TYR A 25 6.73 -6.01 -8.15
CA TYR A 25 7.46 -6.08 -9.42
C TYR A 25 8.01 -4.69 -9.78
N LYS A 26 7.55 -4.10 -10.87
CA LYS A 26 7.99 -2.76 -11.31
C LYS A 26 6.97 -1.68 -11.00
N SER A 27 5.87 -2.03 -10.34
CA SER A 27 4.76 -1.10 -10.08
C SER A 27 4.78 -0.60 -8.66
N LEU A 28 4.73 0.70 -8.49
CA LEU A 28 4.53 1.30 -7.18
C LEU A 28 3.05 1.13 -6.82
N ILE A 29 2.77 0.51 -5.67
CA ILE A 29 1.41 0.16 -5.27
C ILE A 29 0.89 1.10 -4.20
N ALA A 30 1.71 1.43 -3.20
CA ALA A 30 1.26 2.21 -2.05
C ALA A 30 2.38 3.03 -1.45
N LYS A 31 1.99 4.07 -0.73
CA LYS A 31 2.91 4.93 0.01
C LYS A 31 2.27 5.30 1.34
N ILE A 32 3.04 5.28 2.40
CA ILE A 32 2.66 5.82 3.70
C ILE A 32 3.64 6.94 4.01
N ASP A 33 3.15 8.18 4.13
CA ASP A 33 4.03 9.31 4.38
C ASP A 33 4.29 9.51 5.87
N ARG A 34 5.06 10.54 6.21
CA ARG A 34 5.45 10.84 7.60
C ARG A 34 4.24 11.11 8.49
N ASP A 35 3.14 11.59 7.92
CA ASP A 35 1.91 11.89 8.66
C ASP A 35 0.99 10.70 8.73
N HIS A 36 1.49 9.51 8.37
CA HIS A 36 0.74 8.24 8.33
C HIS A 36 -0.39 8.25 7.30
N LYS A 37 -0.35 9.18 6.36
CA LYS A 37 -1.33 9.23 5.28
C LYS A 37 -1.01 8.17 4.24
N VAL A 38 -2.01 7.40 3.85
CA VAL A 38 -1.86 6.32 2.87
C VAL A 38 -2.27 6.82 1.48
N THR A 39 -1.42 6.54 0.49
CA THR A 39 -1.70 6.82 -0.92
C THR A 39 -1.63 5.49 -1.66
N LEU A 40 -2.64 5.21 -2.50
CA LEU A 40 -2.64 4.06 -3.39
C LEU A 40 -2.52 4.50 -4.83
N TYR A 41 -1.83 3.71 -5.63
CA TYR A 41 -1.64 3.95 -7.06
C TYR A 41 -2.50 3.00 -7.85
N HIS A 42 -2.72 3.27 -9.13
CA HIS A 42 -3.77 2.60 -9.90
C HIS A 42 -3.64 1.06 -9.98
N ASP A 43 -2.45 0.51 -9.80
CA ASP A 43 -2.23 -0.95 -9.86
C ASP A 43 -2.51 -1.67 -8.55
N TRP A 44 -3.05 -1.00 -7.54
CA TRP A 44 -3.23 -1.62 -6.23
C TRP A 44 -4.16 -2.85 -6.26
N ASP A 45 -5.10 -2.88 -7.20
CA ASP A 45 -6.07 -3.97 -7.33
C ASP A 45 -5.84 -4.81 -8.59
N ARG A 46 -4.62 -4.78 -9.13
CA ARG A 46 -4.29 -5.48 -10.37
C ARG A 46 -4.56 -6.99 -10.31
N SER A 47 -4.30 -7.62 -9.16
CA SER A 47 -4.52 -9.05 -8.98
C SER A 47 -4.81 -9.35 -7.51
N LYS A 48 -5.35 -10.56 -7.25
CA LYS A 48 -5.59 -11.01 -5.87
C LYS A 48 -4.28 -11.07 -5.08
N THR A 49 -3.19 -11.48 -5.73
CA THR A 49 -1.88 -11.56 -5.08
C THR A 49 -1.39 -10.17 -4.68
N THR A 50 -1.51 -9.19 -5.59
CA THR A 50 -1.11 -7.82 -5.29
C THR A 50 -1.93 -7.25 -4.12
N MET A 51 -3.25 -7.44 -4.15
CA MET A 51 -4.12 -6.96 -3.07
C MET A 51 -3.78 -7.63 -1.73
N ARG A 52 -3.52 -8.93 -1.75
CA ARG A 52 -3.16 -9.66 -0.53
C ARG A 52 -1.88 -9.09 0.10
N HIS A 53 -0.84 -8.87 -0.71
CA HIS A 53 0.40 -8.30 -0.21
C HIS A 53 0.21 -6.86 0.25
N LEU A 54 -0.64 -6.08 -0.44
CA LEU A 54 -0.98 -4.73 -0.01
C LEU A 54 -1.63 -4.74 1.38
N TYR A 55 -2.57 -5.67 1.62
CA TYR A 55 -3.21 -5.74 2.93
C TYR A 55 -2.22 -6.10 4.03
N MET A 56 -1.28 -6.99 3.75
CA MET A 56 -0.21 -7.32 4.69
C MET A 56 0.69 -6.11 4.97
N PHE A 57 1.01 -5.34 3.93
CA PHE A 57 1.80 -4.12 4.06
C PHE A 57 1.06 -3.09 4.93
N LEU A 58 -0.21 -2.85 4.66
CA LEU A 58 -1.00 -1.89 5.42
C LEU A 58 -1.17 -2.34 6.88
N ARG A 59 -1.36 -3.63 7.11
CA ARG A 59 -1.44 -4.17 8.47
C ARG A 59 -0.17 -3.89 9.26
N LYS A 60 0.98 -4.05 8.61
CA LYS A 60 2.27 -3.90 9.29
C LYS A 60 2.68 -2.45 9.48
N TYR A 61 2.43 -1.59 8.51
CA TYR A 61 3.01 -0.25 8.47
C TYR A 61 2.01 0.89 8.63
N SER A 62 0.72 0.67 8.41
CA SER A 62 -0.26 1.74 8.51
C SER A 62 -1.10 1.62 9.78
N SER A 63 -1.86 2.68 10.08
CA SER A 63 -2.79 2.70 11.20
C SER A 63 -4.22 2.35 10.76
N ILE A 64 -4.41 1.90 9.52
CA ILE A 64 -5.74 1.52 9.02
C ILE A 64 -6.21 0.28 9.78
N ASP A 65 -7.46 0.33 10.26
CA ASP A 65 -8.07 -0.78 10.95
C ASP A 65 -8.17 -1.99 10.02
N THR A 66 -7.78 -3.17 10.53
CA THR A 66 -7.74 -4.39 9.73
C THR A 66 -9.10 -4.79 9.17
N LYS A 67 -10.20 -4.31 9.77
CA LYS A 67 -11.54 -4.59 9.26
C LYS A 67 -11.80 -4.00 7.86
N TYR A 68 -10.96 -3.05 7.42
CA TYR A 68 -11.07 -2.45 6.08
C TYR A 68 -10.15 -3.11 5.06
N LEU A 69 -9.35 -4.11 5.44
CA LEU A 69 -8.35 -4.71 4.56
C LEU A 69 -8.96 -5.78 3.65
N TYR A 70 -9.86 -5.35 2.77
CA TYR A 70 -10.42 -6.13 1.68
C TYR A 70 -10.85 -5.13 0.60
N LYS A 71 -11.16 -5.61 -0.61
CA LYS A 71 -11.32 -4.72 -1.76
C LYS A 71 -12.36 -3.63 -1.52
N GLN A 72 -13.56 -4.01 -1.10
CA GLN A 72 -14.64 -3.03 -0.88
C GLN A 72 -14.33 -2.09 0.29
N GLY A 73 -13.64 -2.59 1.31
CA GLY A 73 -13.21 -1.75 2.43
C GLY A 73 -12.24 -0.67 2.01
N ILE A 74 -11.25 -1.04 1.18
CA ILE A 74 -10.29 -0.07 0.65
C ILE A 74 -10.98 0.92 -0.27
N GLU A 75 -11.87 0.47 -1.14
CA GLU A 75 -12.62 1.36 -2.03
C GLU A 75 -13.45 2.37 -1.24
N LYS A 76 -14.03 1.96 -0.12
CA LYS A 76 -14.77 2.84 0.75
C LYS A 76 -13.86 3.92 1.37
N LEU A 77 -12.66 3.52 1.79
CA LEU A 77 -11.69 4.47 2.36
C LEU A 77 -11.21 5.47 1.31
N ILE A 78 -11.07 5.04 0.07
CA ILE A 78 -10.72 5.95 -1.03
C ILE A 78 -11.87 6.92 -1.28
N LYS A 79 -13.10 6.43 -1.32
CA LYS A 79 -14.29 7.26 -1.52
C LYS A 79 -14.45 8.31 -0.42
N ASN A 80 -14.14 7.94 0.80
CA ASN A 80 -14.24 8.84 1.96
C ASN A 80 -12.98 9.71 2.15
N LYS A 81 -12.03 9.61 1.23
CA LYS A 81 -10.78 10.38 1.24
C LYS A 81 -9.88 10.11 2.44
N VAL A 82 -10.06 8.96 3.09
CA VAL A 82 -9.13 8.48 4.12
C VAL A 82 -7.84 8.02 3.45
N ILE A 83 -7.97 7.37 2.29
CA ILE A 83 -6.84 6.96 1.46
C ILE A 83 -6.85 7.82 0.20
N LYS A 84 -5.71 8.42 -0.14
CA LYS A 84 -5.55 9.15 -1.39
C LYS A 84 -5.31 8.17 -2.53
N TYR A 85 -5.97 8.39 -3.67
CA TYR A 85 -5.79 7.54 -4.84
C TYR A 85 -5.18 8.36 -5.98
N ILE A 86 -4.12 7.83 -6.58
CA ILE A 86 -3.46 8.44 -7.73
C ILE A 86 -3.54 7.48 -8.91
N ASN A 87 -4.20 7.93 -9.96
CA ASN A 87 -4.40 7.11 -11.17
C ASN A 87 -3.19 7.23 -12.11
N LYS A 88 -2.07 6.67 -11.68
CA LYS A 88 -0.84 6.66 -12.47
C LYS A 88 -0.17 5.31 -12.40
#